data_c16ae4c9dacc5e4a6fde5a5dc9d4b6dd
#
_entry.id   c16ae4c9dacc5e4a6fde5a5dc9d4b6dd
#
_cell.length_a   1.000
_cell.length_b   1.000
_cell.length_c   1.000
_cell.angle_alpha   90.00
_cell.angle_beta   90.00
_cell.angle_gamma   90.00
#
_symmetry.space_group_name_H-M   'P 1'
#
loop_
_entity.id
_entity.type
_entity.pdbx_description
1 polymer ?
#
loop_
_entity_poly.entity_id
_entity_poly.type
_entity_poly.pdbx_seq_one_letter_code
_entity_poly.pdbx_strand_id
1 'polypeptide(L)'
;MHTTPPTLPWYRQVSRTQWKSFFAAWIGYVLDGFDFVLITLVLTEISDDFGLSTVQAASLVSGAFITRWLGGAVLGALGDRYGRKLSMVVSILLYSLGTFACGFAWNYHSLFAARLAIGMGMAGEYSASSTYVMESWPPALRNRASGFLISGFSVGSVLAAQVYDWVVPSLGWRWMFYLGLIPIAVALWMRRALPEAEEWTESVADEGAKPNPFRPLFLTPRRATANTVLVAVATLSLFLVFTPGGSGMVPV
;
A
#
# COMPACT_ATOMS: atom_id res chain seq x y z
N MET A 1 -47.04 -2.99 -19.93
CA MET A 1 -46.15 -3.50 -18.89
C MET A 1 -44.77 -3.76 -19.53
N HIS A 2 -43.83 -2.83 -19.37
CA HIS A 2 -42.46 -3.03 -19.77
C HIS A 2 -41.78 -3.90 -18.72
N THR A 3 -41.68 -5.21 -18.98
CA THR A 3 -40.85 -6.09 -18.17
C THR A 3 -39.41 -5.79 -18.51
N THR A 4 -38.72 -5.02 -17.64
CA THR A 4 -37.27 -4.90 -17.68
C THR A 4 -36.67 -6.30 -17.59
N PRO A 5 -35.78 -6.70 -18.52
CA PRO A 5 -35.15 -8.00 -18.44
C PRO A 5 -34.41 -8.14 -17.11
N PRO A 6 -34.38 -9.35 -16.50
CA PRO A 6 -33.72 -9.57 -15.22
C PRO A 6 -32.25 -9.16 -15.36
N THR A 7 -31.87 -8.10 -14.67
CA THR A 7 -30.47 -7.66 -14.63
C THR A 7 -29.65 -8.76 -13.96
N LEU A 8 -28.59 -9.21 -14.63
CA LEU A 8 -27.67 -10.20 -14.07
C LEU A 8 -27.20 -9.75 -12.68
N PRO A 9 -27.06 -10.65 -11.70
CA PRO A 9 -26.47 -10.33 -10.42
C PRO A 9 -25.13 -9.60 -10.61
N TRP A 10 -24.86 -8.60 -9.80
CA TRP A 10 -23.68 -7.72 -9.96
C TRP A 10 -22.36 -8.48 -10.12
N TYR A 11 -22.18 -9.60 -9.39
CA TYR A 11 -20.97 -10.40 -9.44
C TYR A 11 -20.80 -11.17 -10.78
N ARG A 12 -21.87 -11.34 -11.57
CA ARG A 12 -21.83 -11.91 -12.93
C ARG A 12 -21.60 -10.87 -14.02
N GLN A 13 -21.70 -9.59 -13.67
CA GLN A 13 -21.37 -8.49 -14.57
C GLN A 13 -19.87 -8.21 -14.65
N VAL A 14 -19.07 -8.81 -13.76
CA VAL A 14 -17.62 -8.71 -13.71
C VAL A 14 -17.00 -9.92 -14.40
N SER A 15 -16.08 -9.69 -15.33
CA SER A 15 -15.39 -10.75 -16.06
C SER A 15 -14.43 -11.55 -15.19
N ARG A 16 -14.05 -12.74 -15.62
CA ARG A 16 -13.06 -13.57 -14.91
C ARG A 16 -11.69 -12.86 -14.78
N THR A 17 -11.31 -12.08 -15.79
CA THR A 17 -10.06 -11.30 -15.76
C THR A 17 -10.13 -10.19 -14.73
N GLN A 18 -11.24 -9.45 -14.67
CA GLN A 18 -11.46 -8.41 -13.68
C GLN A 18 -11.46 -8.96 -12.24
N TRP A 19 -12.05 -10.15 -12.03
CA TRP A 19 -11.96 -10.83 -10.72
C TRP A 19 -10.52 -11.22 -10.36
N LYS A 20 -9.73 -11.74 -11.32
CA LYS A 20 -8.31 -12.03 -11.08
C LYS A 20 -7.53 -10.78 -10.71
N SER A 21 -7.75 -9.68 -11.42
CA SER A 21 -7.15 -8.37 -11.15
C SER A 21 -7.52 -7.86 -9.76
N PHE A 22 -8.79 -7.98 -9.41
CA PHE A 22 -9.31 -7.59 -8.10
C PHE A 22 -8.65 -8.40 -6.96
N PHE A 23 -8.64 -9.73 -7.07
CA PHE A 23 -8.04 -10.56 -6.02
C PHE A 23 -6.54 -10.34 -5.89
N ALA A 24 -5.83 -10.07 -6.98
CA ALA A 24 -4.43 -9.71 -6.93
C ALA A 24 -4.20 -8.40 -6.16
N ALA A 25 -4.96 -7.35 -6.48
CA ALA A 25 -4.93 -6.09 -5.76
C ALA A 25 -5.36 -6.25 -4.29
N TRP A 26 -6.40 -7.06 -4.03
CA TRP A 26 -6.88 -7.34 -2.68
C TRP A 26 -5.83 -8.06 -1.83
N ILE A 27 -5.09 -9.02 -2.40
CA ILE A 27 -3.95 -9.68 -1.72
C ILE A 27 -2.87 -8.64 -1.40
N GLY A 28 -2.59 -7.69 -2.31
CA GLY A 28 -1.69 -6.57 -2.04
C GLY A 28 -2.11 -5.80 -0.78
N TYR A 29 -3.39 -5.44 -0.68
CA TYR A 29 -3.94 -4.77 0.52
C TYR A 29 -3.87 -5.63 1.79
N VAL A 30 -4.05 -6.95 1.68
CA VAL A 30 -3.85 -7.87 2.82
C VAL A 30 -2.41 -7.83 3.30
N LEU A 31 -1.46 -7.88 2.39
CA LEU A 31 -0.04 -7.84 2.70
C LEU A 31 0.40 -6.48 3.27
N ASP A 32 -0.17 -5.38 2.76
CA ASP A 32 0.04 -4.03 3.27
C ASP A 32 -0.47 -3.89 4.71
N GLY A 33 -1.69 -4.38 4.97
CA GLY A 33 -2.28 -4.40 6.33
C GLY A 33 -1.49 -5.26 7.30
N PHE A 34 -0.98 -6.40 6.83
CA PHE A 34 -0.11 -7.28 7.61
C PHE A 34 1.18 -6.55 8.03
N ASP A 35 1.92 -5.98 7.08
CA ASP A 35 3.19 -5.30 7.35
C ASP A 35 3.00 -4.05 8.21
N PHE A 36 1.91 -3.32 8.00
CA PHE A 36 1.58 -2.13 8.77
C PHE A 36 1.42 -2.42 10.27
N VAL A 37 0.70 -3.50 10.61
CA VAL A 37 0.43 -3.88 12.00
C VAL A 37 1.61 -4.63 12.60
N LEU A 38 2.39 -5.35 11.81
CA LEU A 38 3.53 -6.15 12.25
C LEU A 38 4.46 -5.37 13.18
N ILE A 39 4.90 -4.17 12.78
CA ILE A 39 5.84 -3.37 13.59
C ILE A 39 5.27 -3.02 14.97
N THR A 40 3.95 -2.76 15.03
CA THR A 40 3.29 -2.39 16.29
C THR A 40 3.23 -3.58 17.24
N LEU A 41 3.01 -4.78 16.70
CA LEU A 41 2.95 -6.01 17.49
C LEU A 41 4.31 -6.37 18.09
N VAL A 42 5.41 -6.20 17.34
CA VAL A 42 6.76 -6.57 17.79
C VAL A 42 7.55 -5.39 18.38
N LEU A 43 6.89 -4.25 18.64
CA LEU A 43 7.56 -3.03 19.07
C LEU A 43 8.20 -3.18 20.45
N THR A 44 7.54 -3.91 21.35
CA THR A 44 8.04 -4.15 22.71
C THR A 44 9.32 -4.97 22.67
N GLU A 45 9.33 -6.08 21.94
CA GLU A 45 10.48 -6.97 21.80
C GLU A 45 11.68 -6.25 21.13
N ILE A 46 11.41 -5.40 20.14
CA ILE A 46 12.45 -4.58 19.51
C ILE A 46 13.00 -3.55 20.48
N SER A 47 12.11 -2.93 21.27
CA SER A 47 12.52 -1.91 22.25
C SER A 47 13.40 -2.50 23.34
N ASP A 48 13.07 -3.71 23.80
CA ASP A 48 13.85 -4.42 24.81
C ASP A 48 15.21 -4.89 24.23
N ASP A 49 15.22 -5.40 22.97
CA ASP A 49 16.42 -5.93 22.30
C ASP A 49 17.46 -4.81 22.00
N PHE A 50 16.98 -3.63 21.60
CA PHE A 50 17.84 -2.48 21.23
C PHE A 50 17.97 -1.41 22.32
N GLY A 51 17.29 -1.57 23.46
CA GLY A 51 17.29 -0.57 24.54
C GLY A 51 16.71 0.77 24.11
N LEU A 52 15.59 0.77 23.37
CA LEU A 52 15.03 1.98 22.78
C LEU A 52 14.30 2.84 23.80
N SER A 53 14.46 4.15 23.68
CA SER A 53 13.57 5.10 24.35
C SER A 53 12.17 5.07 23.71
N THR A 54 11.16 5.52 24.46
CA THR A 54 9.76 5.63 23.96
C THR A 54 9.68 6.45 22.66
N VAL A 55 10.49 7.52 22.54
CA VAL A 55 10.54 8.36 21.34
C VAL A 55 11.10 7.57 20.14
N GLN A 56 12.16 6.81 20.36
CA GLN A 56 12.73 5.96 19.29
C GLN A 56 11.75 4.87 18.87
N ALA A 57 11.11 4.19 19.81
CA ALA A 57 10.09 3.20 19.52
C ALA A 57 8.92 3.78 18.70
N ALA A 58 8.38 4.92 19.13
CA ALA A 58 7.33 5.63 18.40
C ALA A 58 7.77 6.07 16.99
N SER A 59 9.03 6.49 16.83
CA SER A 59 9.58 6.88 15.54
C SER A 59 9.69 5.73 14.55
N LEU A 60 9.92 4.50 15.00
CA LEU A 60 9.90 3.32 14.14
C LEU A 60 8.53 3.09 13.50
N VAL A 61 7.46 3.34 14.22
CA VAL A 61 6.08 3.27 13.66
C VAL A 61 5.85 4.42 12.69
N SER A 62 6.21 5.63 13.08
CA SER A 62 5.99 6.86 12.29
C SER A 62 6.92 6.95 11.08
N GLY A 63 8.09 6.31 11.10
CA GLY A 63 9.11 6.41 10.06
C GLY A 63 8.61 6.06 8.67
N ALA A 64 7.80 5.02 8.55
CA ALA A 64 7.21 4.64 7.26
C ALA A 64 6.30 5.73 6.67
N PHE A 65 5.68 6.57 7.49
CA PHE A 65 4.82 7.66 7.01
C PHE A 65 5.62 8.84 6.44
N ILE A 66 6.85 9.05 6.91
CA ILE A 66 7.71 10.17 6.46
C ILE A 66 7.97 10.08 4.96
N THR A 67 8.20 8.88 4.44
CA THR A 67 8.51 8.67 3.02
C THR A 67 7.29 8.27 2.18
N ARG A 68 6.15 8.03 2.80
CA ARG A 68 4.94 7.55 2.12
C ARG A 68 4.46 8.53 1.04
N TRP A 69 4.46 9.83 1.30
CA TRP A 69 4.08 10.84 0.32
C TRP A 69 5.02 10.84 -0.89
N LEU A 70 6.33 10.68 -0.66
CA LEU A 70 7.32 10.61 -1.73
C LEU A 70 7.13 9.34 -2.57
N GLY A 71 6.91 8.20 -1.91
CA GLY A 71 6.59 6.93 -2.57
C GLY A 71 5.35 7.04 -3.44
N GLY A 72 4.27 7.63 -2.93
CA GLY A 72 3.04 7.86 -3.69
C GLY A 72 3.26 8.73 -4.93
N ALA A 73 4.02 9.81 -4.81
CA ALA A 73 4.34 10.68 -5.93
C ALA A 73 5.22 9.96 -7.00
N VAL A 74 6.31 9.31 -6.57
CA VAL A 74 7.27 8.68 -7.49
C VAL A 74 6.67 7.44 -8.15
N LEU A 75 6.08 6.53 -7.36
CA LEU A 75 5.52 5.28 -7.88
C LEU A 75 4.18 5.50 -8.58
N GLY A 76 3.40 6.51 -8.17
CA GLY A 76 2.24 6.97 -8.93
C GLY A 76 2.63 7.45 -10.32
N ALA A 77 3.63 8.33 -10.41
CA ALA A 77 4.17 8.80 -11.68
C ALA A 77 4.76 7.67 -12.55
N LEU A 78 5.38 6.68 -11.91
CA LEU A 78 5.85 5.47 -12.60
C LEU A 78 4.67 4.71 -13.23
N GLY A 79 3.57 4.56 -12.47
CA GLY A 79 2.35 3.90 -12.94
C GLY A 79 1.67 4.65 -14.10
N ASP A 80 1.64 5.98 -14.05
CA ASP A 80 1.10 6.80 -15.13
C ASP A 80 1.90 6.66 -16.43
N ARG A 81 3.23 6.55 -16.31
CA ARG A 81 4.13 6.54 -17.47
C ARG A 81 4.36 5.14 -18.04
N TYR A 82 4.51 4.15 -17.21
CA TYR A 82 4.96 2.80 -17.60
C TYR A 82 3.93 1.71 -17.34
N GLY A 83 2.77 2.05 -16.82
CA GLY A 83 1.68 1.14 -16.54
C GLY A 83 1.44 0.85 -15.06
N ARG A 84 0.18 0.63 -14.71
CA ARG A 84 -0.25 0.39 -13.32
C ARG A 84 0.35 -0.88 -12.75
N LYS A 85 0.38 -1.94 -13.55
CA LYS A 85 0.95 -3.23 -13.20
C LYS A 85 2.43 -3.14 -12.79
N LEU A 86 3.23 -2.38 -13.55
CA LEU A 86 4.65 -2.21 -13.22
C LEU A 86 4.80 -1.49 -11.89
N SER A 87 4.05 -0.43 -11.65
CA SER A 87 4.08 0.33 -10.39
C SER A 87 3.71 -0.55 -9.21
N MET A 88 2.64 -1.37 -9.31
CA MET A 88 2.26 -2.34 -8.28
C MET A 88 3.39 -3.31 -7.94
N VAL A 89 4.00 -3.92 -8.97
CA VAL A 89 5.08 -4.90 -8.78
C VAL A 89 6.31 -4.26 -8.13
N VAL A 90 6.73 -3.08 -8.60
CA VAL A 90 7.88 -2.34 -8.02
C VAL A 90 7.59 -1.94 -6.58
N SER A 91 6.38 -1.49 -6.28
CA SER A 91 5.95 -1.12 -4.94
C SER A 91 6.03 -2.31 -3.98
N ILE A 92 5.45 -3.46 -4.38
CA ILE A 92 5.48 -4.68 -3.56
C ILE A 92 6.93 -5.15 -3.34
N LEU A 93 7.76 -5.14 -4.36
CA LEU A 93 9.16 -5.52 -4.22
C LEU A 93 9.91 -4.59 -3.27
N LEU A 94 9.68 -3.29 -3.36
CA LEU A 94 10.35 -2.28 -2.53
C LEU A 94 10.00 -2.45 -1.06
N TYR A 95 8.69 -2.52 -0.71
CA TYR A 95 8.35 -2.69 0.69
C TYR A 95 8.67 -4.09 1.23
N SER A 96 8.54 -5.15 0.42
CA SER A 96 8.88 -6.50 0.85
C SER A 96 10.36 -6.69 1.15
N LEU A 97 11.24 -6.14 0.30
CA LEU A 97 12.68 -6.13 0.56
C LEU A 97 13.02 -5.27 1.78
N GLY A 98 12.33 -4.14 1.96
CA GLY A 98 12.46 -3.31 3.15
C GLY A 98 12.05 -4.06 4.42
N THR A 99 10.91 -4.77 4.38
CA THR A 99 10.42 -5.59 5.49
C THR A 99 11.41 -6.72 5.80
N PHE A 100 11.86 -7.45 4.79
CA PHE A 100 12.87 -8.49 4.97
C PHE A 100 14.18 -7.94 5.56
N ALA A 101 14.62 -6.76 5.12
CA ALA A 101 15.80 -6.10 5.66
C ALA A 101 15.67 -5.73 7.15
N CYS A 102 14.44 -5.42 7.63
CA CYS A 102 14.20 -5.18 9.05
C CYS A 102 14.58 -6.39 9.92
N GLY A 103 14.43 -7.61 9.43
CA GLY A 103 14.83 -8.83 10.14
C GLY A 103 16.35 -8.93 10.38
N PHE A 104 17.16 -8.27 9.57
CA PHE A 104 18.62 -8.19 9.70
C PHE A 104 19.09 -6.93 10.43
N ALA A 105 18.19 -6.12 10.94
CA ALA A 105 18.56 -4.90 11.64
C ALA A 105 19.37 -5.24 12.92
N TRP A 106 20.49 -4.54 13.10
CA TRP A 106 21.39 -4.71 14.24
C TRP A 106 21.36 -3.54 15.24
N ASN A 107 20.65 -2.47 14.88
CA ASN A 107 20.41 -1.33 15.75
C ASN A 107 19.21 -0.52 15.25
N TYR A 108 18.83 0.51 16.06
CA TYR A 108 17.75 1.43 15.73
C TYR A 108 17.90 2.08 14.33
N HIS A 109 19.08 2.57 13.98
CA HIS A 109 19.26 3.31 12.71
C HIS A 109 19.09 2.45 11.49
N SER A 110 19.58 1.20 11.51
CA SER A 110 19.41 0.25 10.42
C SER A 110 17.94 -0.14 10.25
N LEU A 111 17.24 -0.35 11.37
CA LEU A 111 15.79 -0.64 11.35
C LEU A 111 14.99 0.56 10.84
N PHE A 112 15.30 1.76 11.30
CA PHE A 112 14.64 3.00 10.89
C PHE A 112 14.83 3.25 9.38
N ALA A 113 16.04 3.07 8.84
CA ALA A 113 16.32 3.20 7.42
C ALA A 113 15.49 2.22 6.57
N ALA A 114 15.37 0.97 7.01
CA ALA A 114 14.52 -0.02 6.35
C ALA A 114 13.02 0.39 6.40
N ARG A 115 12.55 0.94 7.52
CA ARG A 115 11.17 1.49 7.66
C ARG A 115 10.89 2.64 6.68
N LEU A 116 11.87 3.49 6.40
CA LEU A 116 11.73 4.54 5.37
C LEU A 116 11.52 3.93 3.96
N ALA A 117 12.27 2.89 3.63
CA ALA A 117 12.09 2.18 2.35
C ALA A 117 10.72 1.50 2.24
N ILE A 118 10.25 0.87 3.32
CA ILE A 118 8.90 0.29 3.40
C ILE A 118 7.84 1.34 3.11
N GLY A 119 7.91 2.51 3.76
CA GLY A 119 6.94 3.58 3.57
C GLY A 119 6.80 4.05 2.12
N MET A 120 7.92 4.14 1.40
CA MET A 120 7.91 4.44 -0.03
C MET A 120 7.17 3.37 -0.84
N GLY A 121 7.44 2.09 -0.58
CA GLY A 121 6.81 0.99 -1.29
C GLY A 121 5.30 0.91 -1.04
N MET A 122 4.88 0.97 0.20
CA MET A 122 3.47 0.87 0.60
C MET A 122 2.58 1.93 -0.07
N ALA A 123 3.06 3.17 -0.18
CA ALA A 123 2.28 4.23 -0.82
C ALA A 123 2.05 3.99 -2.30
N GLY A 124 3.05 3.45 -3.01
CA GLY A 124 2.94 3.14 -4.43
C GLY A 124 2.00 1.97 -4.69
N GLU A 125 2.05 0.94 -3.85
CA GLU A 125 1.16 -0.21 -3.94
C GLU A 125 -0.31 0.22 -3.75
N TYR A 126 -0.62 0.94 -2.67
CA TYR A 126 -1.96 1.41 -2.37
C TYR A 126 -2.58 2.21 -3.52
N SER A 127 -1.84 3.17 -4.08
CA SER A 127 -2.32 4.00 -5.17
C SER A 127 -2.47 3.22 -6.48
N ALA A 128 -1.49 2.39 -6.82
CA ALA A 128 -1.49 1.63 -8.06
C ALA A 128 -2.58 0.55 -8.08
N SER A 129 -2.73 -0.22 -6.99
CA SER A 129 -3.76 -1.26 -6.87
C SER A 129 -5.17 -0.69 -6.90
N SER A 130 -5.41 0.42 -6.18
CA SER A 130 -6.71 1.10 -6.19
C SER A 130 -7.05 1.59 -7.59
N THR A 131 -6.14 2.31 -8.25
CA THR A 131 -6.34 2.82 -9.61
C THR A 131 -6.55 1.69 -10.59
N TYR A 132 -5.74 0.62 -10.52
CA TYR A 132 -5.86 -0.54 -11.40
C TYR A 132 -7.26 -1.19 -11.31
N VAL A 133 -7.79 -1.35 -10.10
CA VAL A 133 -9.15 -1.91 -9.91
C VAL A 133 -10.20 -0.94 -10.45
N MET A 134 -10.06 0.37 -10.20
CA MET A 134 -11.00 1.37 -10.68
C MET A 134 -11.02 1.47 -12.21
N GLU A 135 -9.86 1.38 -12.86
CA GLU A 135 -9.73 1.41 -14.32
C GLU A 135 -10.18 0.09 -14.98
N SER A 136 -10.13 -1.04 -14.26
CA SER A 136 -10.49 -2.36 -14.79
C SER A 136 -11.96 -2.75 -14.58
N TRP A 137 -12.67 -2.12 -13.63
CA TRP A 137 -14.04 -2.50 -13.27
C TRP A 137 -15.09 -1.61 -13.93
N PRO A 138 -16.31 -2.18 -14.24
CA PRO A 138 -17.42 -1.40 -14.74
C PRO A 138 -17.74 -0.20 -13.84
N PRO A 139 -17.99 1.00 -14.39
CA PRO A 139 -18.21 2.22 -13.59
C PRO A 139 -19.28 2.08 -12.50
N ALA A 140 -20.38 1.38 -12.80
CA ALA A 140 -21.48 1.15 -11.85
C ALA A 140 -21.08 0.30 -10.63
N LEU A 141 -19.98 -0.46 -10.70
CA LEU A 141 -19.54 -1.39 -9.65
C LEU A 141 -18.27 -0.91 -8.93
N ARG A 142 -17.64 0.19 -9.35
CA ARG A 142 -16.38 0.72 -8.80
C ARG A 142 -16.46 0.98 -7.30
N ASN A 143 -17.55 1.55 -6.80
CA ASN A 143 -17.73 1.79 -5.36
C ASN A 143 -17.76 0.49 -4.55
N ARG A 144 -18.38 -0.56 -5.08
CA ARG A 144 -18.37 -1.88 -4.42
C ARG A 144 -16.98 -2.50 -4.44
N ALA A 145 -16.29 -2.43 -5.57
CA ALA A 145 -14.92 -2.91 -5.68
C ALA A 145 -14.01 -2.21 -4.66
N SER A 146 -14.10 -0.87 -4.53
CA SER A 146 -13.32 -0.10 -3.56
C SER A 146 -13.58 -0.54 -2.12
N GLY A 147 -14.86 -0.71 -1.72
CA GLY A 147 -15.20 -1.16 -0.37
C GLY A 147 -14.65 -2.55 -0.05
N PHE A 148 -14.76 -3.51 -0.99
CA PHE A 148 -14.17 -4.83 -0.82
C PHE A 148 -12.64 -4.80 -0.84
N LEU A 149 -12.03 -3.95 -1.67
CA LEU A 149 -10.57 -3.83 -1.73
C LEU A 149 -9.97 -3.41 -0.37
N ILE A 150 -10.57 -2.39 0.25
CA ILE A 150 -10.14 -1.87 1.56
C ILE A 150 -10.26 -2.94 2.66
N SER A 151 -11.21 -3.87 2.56
CA SER A 151 -11.34 -4.96 3.55
C SER A 151 -10.10 -5.84 3.65
N GLY A 152 -9.29 -5.90 2.58
CA GLY A 152 -8.01 -6.62 2.58
C GLY A 152 -7.07 -6.14 3.68
N PHE A 153 -7.01 -4.83 3.92
CA PHE A 153 -6.18 -4.26 4.98
C PHE A 153 -6.56 -4.80 6.37
N SER A 154 -7.86 -4.86 6.68
CA SER A 154 -8.33 -5.41 7.96
C SER A 154 -8.04 -6.91 8.10
N VAL A 155 -8.18 -7.67 7.01
CA VAL A 155 -7.83 -9.10 7.00
C VAL A 155 -6.33 -9.28 7.25
N GLY A 156 -5.48 -8.47 6.62
CA GLY A 156 -4.04 -8.48 6.82
C GLY A 156 -3.65 -8.19 8.27
N SER A 157 -4.31 -7.21 8.89
CA SER A 157 -4.10 -6.85 10.30
C SER A 157 -4.41 -8.01 11.24
N VAL A 158 -5.53 -8.71 11.02
CA VAL A 158 -5.91 -9.91 11.80
C VAL A 158 -4.92 -11.04 11.59
N LEU A 159 -4.46 -11.27 10.35
CA LEU A 159 -3.46 -12.28 10.04
C LEU A 159 -2.12 -11.97 10.72
N ALA A 160 -1.71 -10.70 10.78
CA ALA A 160 -0.48 -10.30 11.47
C ALA A 160 -0.53 -10.67 12.97
N ALA A 161 -1.65 -10.38 13.65
CA ALA A 161 -1.83 -10.74 15.04
C ALA A 161 -1.78 -12.26 15.25
N GLN A 162 -2.45 -13.04 14.38
CA GLN A 162 -2.47 -14.48 14.49
C GLN A 162 -1.08 -15.10 14.24
N VAL A 163 -0.34 -14.60 13.28
CA VAL A 163 1.02 -15.06 12.98
C VAL A 163 1.98 -14.67 14.11
N TYR A 164 1.80 -13.50 14.72
CA TYR A 164 2.57 -13.07 15.89
C TYR A 164 2.48 -14.10 17.01
N ASP A 165 1.27 -14.53 17.38
CA ASP A 165 1.03 -15.48 18.46
C ASP A 165 1.73 -16.85 18.23
N TRP A 166 1.92 -17.23 16.97
CA TRP A 166 2.56 -18.50 16.63
C TRP A 166 4.09 -18.40 16.47
N VAL A 167 4.56 -17.28 15.95
CA VAL A 167 5.95 -17.12 15.52
C VAL A 167 6.81 -16.51 16.61
N VAL A 168 6.38 -15.42 17.23
CA VAL A 168 7.24 -14.64 18.14
C VAL A 168 7.64 -15.42 19.40
N PRO A 169 6.74 -16.16 20.07
CA PRO A 169 7.12 -16.91 21.29
C PRO A 169 8.17 -17.99 21.06
N SER A 170 8.25 -18.55 19.86
CA SER A 170 9.13 -19.67 19.54
C SER A 170 10.38 -19.28 18.74
N LEU A 171 10.28 -18.31 17.85
CA LEU A 171 11.32 -17.94 16.89
C LEU A 171 11.84 -16.50 17.08
N GLY A 172 11.11 -15.68 17.85
CA GLY A 172 11.44 -14.28 18.06
C GLY A 172 10.94 -13.33 16.98
N TRP A 173 10.99 -12.02 17.28
CA TRP A 173 10.38 -10.97 16.45
C TRP A 173 10.97 -10.85 15.04
N ARG A 174 12.25 -11.20 14.84
CA ARG A 174 12.91 -11.10 13.52
C ARG A 174 12.24 -11.97 12.46
N TRP A 175 11.70 -13.12 12.85
CA TRP A 175 11.02 -14.03 11.94
C TRP A 175 9.75 -13.42 11.32
N MET A 176 9.08 -12.52 12.04
CA MET A 176 7.94 -11.77 11.49
C MET A 176 8.35 -10.98 10.24
N PHE A 177 9.54 -10.38 10.25
CA PHE A 177 10.06 -9.63 9.11
C PHE A 177 10.56 -10.52 7.96
N TYR A 178 11.07 -11.70 8.27
CA TYR A 178 11.46 -12.65 7.21
C TYR A 178 10.26 -13.15 6.40
N LEU A 179 9.08 -13.17 6.97
CA LEU A 179 7.83 -13.43 6.24
C LEU A 179 7.54 -12.35 5.18
N GLY A 180 8.19 -11.20 5.25
CA GLY A 180 8.16 -10.17 4.20
C GLY A 180 8.66 -10.63 2.82
N LEU A 181 9.27 -11.83 2.70
CA LEU A 181 9.56 -12.44 1.41
C LEU A 181 8.31 -13.01 0.70
N ILE A 182 7.25 -13.34 1.43
CA ILE A 182 6.02 -13.89 0.86
C ILE A 182 5.40 -12.96 -0.18
N PRO A 183 5.27 -11.64 0.06
CA PRO A 183 4.75 -10.70 -0.92
C PRO A 183 5.53 -10.67 -2.23
N ILE A 184 6.84 -10.98 -2.21
CA ILE A 184 7.64 -11.05 -3.44
C ILE A 184 7.12 -12.12 -4.40
N ALA A 185 6.74 -13.28 -3.87
CA ALA A 185 6.14 -14.34 -4.69
C ALA A 185 4.81 -13.88 -5.32
N VAL A 186 4.01 -13.12 -4.56
CA VAL A 186 2.77 -12.51 -5.05
C VAL A 186 3.07 -11.47 -6.14
N ALA A 187 4.05 -10.60 -5.96
CA ALA A 187 4.45 -9.61 -6.96
C ALA A 187 4.90 -10.28 -8.28
N LEU A 188 5.70 -11.34 -8.19
CA LEU A 188 6.15 -12.09 -9.36
C LEU A 188 4.99 -12.81 -10.07
N TRP A 189 4.05 -13.36 -9.30
CA TRP A 189 2.84 -13.93 -9.85
C TRP A 189 1.98 -12.87 -10.55
N MET A 190 1.75 -11.72 -9.92
CA MET A 190 1.00 -10.60 -10.53
C MET A 190 1.63 -10.15 -11.84
N ARG A 191 2.96 -10.03 -11.88
CA ARG A 191 3.68 -9.64 -13.10
C ARG A 191 3.39 -10.58 -14.28
N ARG A 192 3.20 -11.88 -14.01
CA ARG A 192 2.94 -12.89 -15.05
C ARG A 192 1.46 -13.06 -15.39
N ALA A 193 0.60 -12.98 -14.38
CA ALA A 193 -0.80 -13.38 -14.48
C ALA A 193 -1.75 -12.26 -14.88
N LEU A 194 -1.39 -10.99 -14.62
CA LEU A 194 -2.26 -9.85 -14.87
C LEU A 194 -1.94 -9.16 -16.19
N PRO A 195 -2.96 -8.79 -16.98
CA PRO A 195 -2.82 -7.83 -18.08
C PRO A 195 -2.55 -6.43 -17.52
N GLU A 196 -2.20 -5.46 -18.36
CA GLU A 196 -2.22 -4.05 -17.99
C GLU A 196 -3.68 -3.54 -17.90
N ALA A 197 -3.91 -2.41 -17.23
CA ALA A 197 -5.23 -1.80 -17.15
C ALA A 197 -5.72 -1.34 -18.53
N GLU A 198 -6.96 -1.71 -18.91
CA GLU A 198 -7.52 -1.42 -20.23
C GLU A 198 -7.56 0.08 -20.50
N GLU A 199 -8.08 0.87 -19.55
CA GLU A 199 -8.19 2.33 -19.64
C GLU A 199 -6.83 3.02 -19.83
N TRP A 200 -5.76 2.48 -19.19
CA TRP A 200 -4.40 2.96 -19.39
C TRP A 200 -3.90 2.65 -20.79
N THR A 201 -4.12 1.43 -21.28
CA THR A 201 -3.68 0.97 -22.61
C THR A 201 -4.35 1.79 -23.71
N GLU A 202 -5.65 2.06 -23.61
CA GLU A 202 -6.39 2.91 -24.54
C GLU A 202 -5.86 4.34 -24.52
N SER A 203 -5.63 4.92 -23.34
CA SER A 203 -5.12 6.30 -23.23
C SER A 203 -3.72 6.48 -23.82
N VAL A 204 -2.88 5.46 -23.77
CA VAL A 204 -1.54 5.48 -24.41
C VAL A 204 -1.65 5.32 -25.93
N ALA A 205 -2.62 4.53 -26.41
CA ALA A 205 -2.86 4.37 -27.84
C ALA A 205 -3.36 5.68 -28.50
N ASP A 206 -4.21 6.43 -27.79
CA ASP A 206 -4.80 7.67 -28.30
C ASP A 206 -3.85 8.88 -28.22
N GLU A 207 -3.12 9.03 -27.11
CA GLU A 207 -2.32 10.23 -26.80
C GLU A 207 -0.80 10.04 -27.01
N GLY A 208 -0.35 8.80 -27.27
CA GLY A 208 1.08 8.45 -27.24
C GLY A 208 1.65 8.38 -25.83
N ALA A 209 2.96 8.19 -25.69
CA ALA A 209 3.61 8.13 -24.38
C ALA A 209 3.31 9.39 -23.57
N LYS A 210 2.58 9.26 -22.45
CA LYS A 210 2.13 10.41 -21.65
C LYS A 210 3.32 11.29 -21.25
N PRO A 211 3.21 12.63 -21.39
CA PRO A 211 4.23 13.54 -20.94
C PRO A 211 4.46 13.40 -19.44
N ASN A 212 5.64 13.85 -18.98
CA ASN A 212 6.06 13.78 -17.58
C ASN A 212 4.90 14.16 -16.63
N PRO A 213 4.41 13.24 -15.78
CA PRO A 213 3.23 13.45 -14.94
C PRO A 213 3.40 14.57 -13.90
N PHE A 214 4.64 14.93 -13.59
CA PHE A 214 4.95 16.06 -12.69
C PHE A 214 4.74 17.43 -13.38
N ARG A 215 4.77 17.49 -14.71
CA ARG A 215 4.64 18.77 -15.44
C ARG A 215 3.29 19.47 -15.20
N PRO A 216 2.12 18.80 -15.30
CA PRO A 216 0.86 19.46 -14.98
C PRO A 216 0.69 19.75 -13.48
N LEU A 217 1.31 18.96 -12.59
CA LEU A 217 1.22 19.14 -11.16
C LEU A 217 1.91 20.43 -10.69
N PHE A 218 3.01 20.82 -11.32
CA PHE A 218 3.84 21.97 -10.92
C PHE A 218 3.70 23.17 -11.86
N LEU A 219 3.26 22.97 -13.11
CA LEU A 219 3.23 24.04 -14.13
C LEU A 219 1.82 24.62 -14.42
N THR A 220 0.75 24.06 -13.85
CA THR A 220 -0.60 24.66 -13.94
C THR A 220 -0.90 25.43 -12.64
N PRO A 221 -0.77 26.79 -12.60
CA PRO A 221 -0.44 27.50 -11.35
C PRO A 221 -1.52 27.51 -10.27
N ARG A 222 -2.78 27.31 -10.58
CA ARG A 222 -3.85 27.43 -9.55
C ARG A 222 -4.41 26.11 -9.01
N ARG A 223 -4.59 25.12 -9.86
CA ARG A 223 -5.16 23.82 -9.42
C ARG A 223 -4.12 22.88 -8.85
N ALA A 224 -2.92 22.90 -9.40
CA ALA A 224 -1.81 22.08 -8.95
C ALA A 224 -1.35 22.46 -7.53
N THR A 225 -1.23 23.77 -7.25
CA THR A 225 -0.85 24.25 -5.91
C THR A 225 -1.91 23.87 -4.87
N ALA A 226 -3.20 24.04 -5.20
CA ALA A 226 -4.30 23.67 -4.30
C ALA A 226 -4.32 22.15 -4.03
N ASN A 227 -4.14 21.32 -5.04
CA ASN A 227 -4.10 19.87 -4.89
C ASN A 227 -2.85 19.40 -4.13
N THR A 228 -1.69 20.02 -4.38
CA THR A 228 -0.45 19.73 -3.63
C THR A 228 -0.58 20.12 -2.16
N VAL A 229 -1.17 21.29 -1.88
CA VAL A 229 -1.43 21.72 -0.50
C VAL A 229 -2.46 20.80 0.18
N LEU A 230 -3.55 20.41 -0.51
CA LEU A 230 -4.54 19.48 0.01
C LEU A 230 -3.94 18.12 0.34
N VAL A 231 -3.09 17.56 -0.54
CA VAL A 231 -2.39 16.29 -0.31
C VAL A 231 -1.40 16.43 0.85
N ALA A 232 -0.64 17.53 0.91
CA ALA A 232 0.30 17.78 2.01
C ALA A 232 -0.43 17.93 3.35
N VAL A 233 -1.54 18.66 3.39
CA VAL A 233 -2.37 18.82 4.60
C VAL A 233 -3.01 17.51 5.00
N ALA A 234 -3.55 16.73 4.08
CA ALA A 234 -4.12 15.41 4.37
C ALA A 234 -3.07 14.45 4.91
N THR A 235 -1.86 14.43 4.32
CA THR A 235 -0.74 13.60 4.79
C THR A 235 -0.25 14.04 6.17
N LEU A 236 -0.15 15.35 6.42
CA LEU A 236 0.22 15.91 7.70
C LEU A 236 -0.83 15.62 8.77
N SER A 237 -2.11 15.73 8.43
CA SER A 237 -3.23 15.40 9.32
C SER A 237 -3.21 13.91 9.69
N LEU A 238 -2.96 13.04 8.73
CA LEU A 238 -2.82 11.60 8.97
C LEU A 238 -1.62 11.31 9.88
N PHE A 239 -0.49 11.99 9.63
CA PHE A 239 0.71 11.88 10.47
C PHE A 239 0.42 12.33 11.92
N LEU A 240 -0.26 13.44 12.11
CA LEU A 240 -0.61 13.96 13.44
C LEU A 240 -1.60 13.06 14.19
N VAL A 241 -2.53 12.40 13.50
CA VAL A 241 -3.49 11.46 14.10
C VAL A 241 -2.79 10.18 14.59
N PHE A 242 -1.78 9.71 13.86
CA PHE A 242 -1.06 8.47 14.20
C PHE A 242 0.22 8.69 15.02
N THR A 243 0.58 9.95 15.35
CA THR A 243 1.66 10.21 16.32
C THR A 243 1.12 10.14 17.74
N PRO A 244 1.88 9.58 18.70
CA PRO A 244 1.44 9.41 20.10
C PRO A 244 1.00 10.69 20.83
N GLY A 245 1.32 11.87 20.29
CA GLY A 245 0.89 13.17 20.82
C GLY A 245 -0.39 13.72 20.19
N GLY A 246 -0.82 13.21 19.03
CA GLY A 246 -1.98 13.73 18.30
C GLY A 246 -3.31 13.06 18.64
N SER A 247 -3.29 11.87 19.23
CA SER A 247 -4.48 11.07 19.48
C SER A 247 -5.19 11.36 20.81
N GLY A 248 -4.71 12.30 21.60
CA GLY A 248 -5.34 12.60 22.92
C GLY A 248 -5.35 11.42 23.90
N MET A 249 -4.63 10.34 23.61
CA MET A 249 -4.44 9.26 24.57
C MET A 249 -3.47 9.71 25.65
N VAL A 250 -4.00 10.34 26.67
CA VAL A 250 -3.35 10.46 27.95
C VAL A 250 -3.24 9.03 28.49
N PRO A 251 -2.06 8.52 28.86
CA PRO A 251 -1.98 7.26 29.58
C PRO A 251 -2.70 7.43 30.92
N VAL A 252 -3.68 6.60 31.19
CA VAL A 252 -4.28 6.38 32.50
C VAL A 252 -3.37 5.48 33.32
#